data_861f5ee8ff1e220b83677df0c4961774
#
_entry.id   861f5ee8ff1e220b83677df0c4961774
#
_cell.length_a   1.000
_cell.length_b   1.000
_cell.length_c   1.000
_cell.angle_alpha   90.00
_cell.angle_beta   90.00
_cell.angle_gamma   90.00
#
_symmetry.space_group_name_H-M   'P 1'
#
loop_
_entity.id
_entity.type
_entity.pdbx_description
1 polymer ?
#
loop_
_entity_poly.entity_id
_entity_poly.type
_entity_poly.pdbx_seq_one_letter_code
_entity_poly.pdbx_strand_id
1 'polypeptide(L)'
;NKSANIFLVHESVYDHTYNVLLTRARPLGITLKRFDSYNPEFTNSIFGMLIQLPGQNGDLFNPSFLISKAHKKDISVCASIDPLAQVLIKPIAHFGVDIAIGSMQRFGVPVGFGGPHAAFFACNERFRRLIPGRIVGETISKDGEKSLRLALQTREQHIRREKATSNICTAQSLLAIISSFYAVYHGCEGLNNIARNLVILRSYLEQGLYKLGFIINKDVRFDSIDVYSSKSVEVHKSAIKNGFNLRILPLGSDINNSTGFGISLDELSNIDEIHKILDFIADAINKNIDFEEIPKDNLFNLNGIPLREKKFLQQNVFENYRSETDLMRYIFSLAEKDFSLVDGMIPLG
;
A
#
# COMPACT_ATOMS: atom_id res chain seq x y z
N ASN A 1 22.22 -18.47 5.73
CA ASN A 1 22.41 -19.48 6.79
C ASN A 1 21.48 -20.68 6.51
N LYS A 2 22.01 -21.86 6.13
CA LYS A 2 21.20 -23.03 5.74
C LYS A 2 20.33 -23.61 6.87
N SER A 3 20.56 -23.21 8.11
CA SER A 3 19.83 -23.66 9.31
C SER A 3 18.80 -22.64 9.84
N ALA A 4 18.73 -21.45 9.26
CA ALA A 4 17.79 -20.41 9.70
C ALA A 4 16.41 -20.68 9.09
N ASN A 5 15.40 -20.83 9.94
CA ASN A 5 14.02 -21.14 9.55
C ASN A 5 12.99 -20.22 10.18
N ILE A 6 13.41 -19.16 10.87
CA ILE A 6 12.50 -18.20 11.49
C ILE A 6 12.39 -16.96 10.60
N PHE A 7 11.16 -16.55 10.34
CA PHE A 7 10.82 -15.28 9.69
C PHE A 7 10.02 -14.43 10.67
N LEU A 8 10.49 -13.21 10.91
CA LEU A 8 9.83 -12.26 11.81
C LEU A 8 8.77 -11.45 11.06
N VAL A 9 7.65 -11.18 11.70
CA VAL A 9 6.59 -10.34 11.17
C VAL A 9 6.23 -9.29 12.21
N HIS A 10 6.40 -8.01 11.86
CA HIS A 10 6.08 -6.91 12.75
C HIS A 10 4.57 -6.88 13.02
N GLU A 11 4.17 -6.49 14.22
CA GLU A 11 2.76 -6.45 14.63
C GLU A 11 1.92 -5.47 13.78
N SER A 12 2.55 -4.43 13.19
CA SER A 12 1.89 -3.50 12.28
C SER A 12 1.39 -4.14 10.98
N VAL A 13 1.79 -5.39 10.70
CA VAL A 13 1.35 -6.12 9.50
C VAL A 13 -0.07 -6.62 9.70
N TYR A 14 -0.93 -6.39 8.69
CA TYR A 14 -2.33 -6.85 8.71
C TYR A 14 -2.46 -8.35 9.05
N ASP A 15 -3.45 -8.70 9.84
CA ASP A 15 -3.70 -10.08 10.25
C ASP A 15 -3.98 -11.01 9.07
N HIS A 16 -4.71 -10.53 8.05
CA HIS A 16 -4.93 -11.33 6.84
C HIS A 16 -3.62 -11.61 6.09
N THR A 17 -2.70 -10.65 6.03
CA THR A 17 -1.36 -10.85 5.46
C THR A 17 -0.58 -11.89 6.27
N TYR A 18 -0.62 -11.80 7.59
CA TYR A 18 0.02 -12.78 8.47
C TYR A 18 -0.53 -14.19 8.25
N ASN A 19 -1.85 -14.35 8.10
CA ASN A 19 -2.49 -15.63 7.85
C ASN A 19 -2.10 -16.22 6.49
N VAL A 20 -1.96 -15.40 5.45
CA VAL A 20 -1.44 -15.83 4.15
C VAL A 20 0.01 -16.30 4.28
N LEU A 21 0.85 -15.55 4.99
CA LEU A 21 2.23 -15.94 5.26
C LEU A 21 2.30 -17.28 6.01
N LEU A 22 1.44 -17.51 7.00
CA LEU A 22 1.35 -18.77 7.76
C LEU A 22 1.05 -19.95 6.83
N THR A 23 0.07 -19.78 5.94
CA THR A 23 -0.31 -20.79 4.95
C THR A 23 0.85 -21.14 4.02
N ARG A 24 1.63 -20.13 3.61
CA ARG A 24 2.78 -20.32 2.71
C ARG A 24 4.02 -20.84 3.43
N ALA A 25 4.23 -20.48 4.68
CA ALA A 25 5.41 -20.86 5.46
C ALA A 25 5.38 -22.33 5.90
N ARG A 26 4.20 -22.86 6.29
CA ARG A 26 4.03 -24.22 6.81
C ARG A 26 4.64 -25.31 5.92
N PRO A 27 4.34 -25.40 4.60
CA PRO A 27 4.89 -26.43 3.73
C PRO A 27 6.41 -26.36 3.57
N LEU A 28 7.00 -25.19 3.85
CA LEU A 28 8.44 -24.94 3.71
C LEU A 28 9.20 -25.15 5.04
N GLY A 29 8.51 -25.51 6.11
CA GLY A 29 9.11 -25.66 7.45
C GLY A 29 9.58 -24.33 8.04
N ILE A 30 9.03 -23.20 7.58
CA ILE A 30 9.35 -21.86 8.09
C ILE A 30 8.47 -21.54 9.28
N THR A 31 9.07 -21.09 10.37
CA THR A 31 8.39 -20.63 11.57
C THR A 31 8.20 -19.13 11.50
N LEU A 32 6.96 -18.65 11.58
CA LEU A 32 6.66 -17.21 11.69
C LEU A 32 6.62 -16.83 13.18
N LYS A 33 7.23 -15.69 13.51
CA LYS A 33 7.13 -15.08 14.84
C LYS A 33 6.75 -13.61 14.70
N ARG A 34 5.71 -13.18 15.43
CA ARG A 34 5.39 -11.75 15.57
C ARG A 34 6.35 -11.09 16.53
N PHE A 35 6.58 -9.81 16.34
CA PHE A 35 7.32 -8.94 17.24
C PHE A 35 6.72 -7.54 17.25
N ASP A 36 6.74 -6.88 18.39
CA ASP A 36 6.11 -5.60 18.69
C ASP A 36 7.11 -4.47 18.97
N SER A 37 8.39 -4.77 18.88
CA SER A 37 9.45 -3.87 19.27
C SER A 37 10.24 -3.37 18.06
N TYR A 38 10.56 -2.08 18.04
CA TYR A 38 11.54 -1.52 17.09
C TYR A 38 12.99 -1.97 17.39
N ASN A 39 13.20 -2.70 18.45
CA ASN A 39 14.51 -3.22 18.87
C ASN A 39 14.46 -4.71 19.26
N PRO A 40 14.00 -5.61 18.37
CA PRO A 40 13.91 -7.03 18.67
C PRO A 40 15.30 -7.65 18.87
N GLU A 41 15.33 -8.78 19.60
CA GLU A 41 16.52 -9.63 19.66
C GLU A 41 16.62 -10.48 18.41
N PHE A 42 17.75 -10.36 17.71
CA PHE A 42 18.03 -11.14 16.51
C PHE A 42 18.95 -12.33 16.82
N THR A 43 18.45 -13.52 16.56
CA THR A 43 19.20 -14.78 16.68
C THR A 43 19.66 -15.29 15.31
N ASN A 44 20.63 -16.21 15.31
CA ASN A 44 21.13 -16.82 14.06
C ASN A 44 20.11 -17.71 13.33
N SER A 45 18.98 -18.01 13.98
CA SER A 45 17.88 -18.78 13.38
C SER A 45 16.95 -17.93 12.53
N ILE A 46 17.08 -16.61 12.55
CA ILE A 46 16.25 -15.67 11.80
C ILE A 46 16.93 -15.37 10.46
N PHE A 47 16.21 -15.55 9.35
CA PHE A 47 16.74 -15.24 8.01
C PHE A 47 16.13 -14.00 7.36
N GLY A 48 14.97 -13.57 7.85
CA GLY A 48 14.28 -12.43 7.28
C GLY A 48 13.21 -11.88 8.20
N MET A 49 12.74 -10.67 7.86
CA MET A 49 11.61 -10.05 8.53
C MET A 49 10.75 -9.24 7.56
N LEU A 50 9.48 -9.05 7.94
CA LEU A 50 8.52 -8.18 7.28
C LEU A 50 8.11 -7.06 8.22
N ILE A 51 8.18 -5.83 7.71
CA ILE A 51 7.57 -4.62 8.29
C ILE A 51 6.50 -4.08 7.36
N GLN A 52 5.61 -3.23 7.86
CA GLN A 52 4.57 -2.59 7.06
C GLN A 52 4.53 -1.09 7.34
N LEU A 53 4.44 -0.28 6.29
CA LEU A 53 4.39 1.19 6.34
C LEU A 53 3.46 1.75 5.25
N PRO A 54 2.34 2.39 5.63
CA PRO A 54 1.80 2.52 6.99
C PRO A 54 1.42 1.17 7.59
N GLY A 55 1.44 1.08 8.92
CA GLY A 55 0.93 -0.09 9.65
C GLY A 55 -0.58 -0.24 9.53
N GLN A 56 -1.12 -1.33 10.11
CA GLN A 56 -2.56 -1.62 10.05
C GLN A 56 -3.43 -0.52 10.69
N ASN A 57 -2.86 0.26 11.60
CA ASN A 57 -3.52 1.39 12.29
C ASN A 57 -3.22 2.74 11.62
N GLY A 58 -2.63 2.72 10.42
CA GLY A 58 -2.18 3.91 9.70
C GLY A 58 -0.85 4.48 10.20
N ASP A 59 -0.25 3.90 11.24
CA ASP A 59 0.96 4.39 11.87
C ASP A 59 2.18 4.36 10.96
N LEU A 60 2.99 5.39 11.12
CA LEU A 60 4.29 5.55 10.45
C LEU A 60 5.40 5.60 11.48
N PHE A 61 6.53 4.97 11.17
CA PHE A 61 7.73 5.03 11.98
C PHE A 61 8.99 5.09 11.12
N ASN A 62 10.10 5.51 11.71
CA ASN A 62 11.39 5.51 11.05
C ASN A 62 12.06 4.14 11.21
N PRO A 63 12.17 3.32 10.13
CA PRO A 63 12.69 1.96 10.24
C PRO A 63 14.22 1.85 10.21
N SER A 64 14.95 2.96 10.10
CA SER A 64 16.42 2.98 9.88
C SER A 64 17.18 2.13 10.88
N PHE A 65 16.88 2.29 12.18
CA PHE A 65 17.58 1.57 13.24
C PHE A 65 17.32 0.07 13.16
N LEU A 66 16.05 -0.31 13.00
CA LEU A 66 15.62 -1.70 12.90
C LEU A 66 16.29 -2.42 11.72
N ILE A 67 16.29 -1.78 10.56
CA ILE A 67 16.89 -2.32 9.31
C ILE A 67 18.41 -2.46 9.49
N SER A 68 19.07 -1.42 9.99
CA SER A 68 20.52 -1.46 10.22
C SER A 68 20.93 -2.59 11.20
N LYS A 69 20.16 -2.80 12.27
CA LYS A 69 20.37 -3.87 13.23
C LYS A 69 20.17 -5.25 12.61
N ALA A 70 19.13 -5.42 11.77
CA ALA A 70 18.86 -6.66 11.06
C ALA A 70 20.01 -7.02 10.10
N HIS A 71 20.47 -6.06 9.30
CA HIS A 71 21.57 -6.29 8.36
C HIS A 71 22.88 -6.67 9.02
N LYS A 72 23.19 -6.14 10.21
CA LYS A 72 24.35 -6.58 11.00
C LYS A 72 24.33 -8.05 11.39
N LYS A 73 23.18 -8.71 11.25
CA LYS A 73 22.95 -10.14 11.53
C LYS A 73 22.61 -10.94 10.27
N ASP A 74 22.86 -10.38 9.08
CA ASP A 74 22.54 -10.98 7.78
C ASP A 74 21.04 -11.33 7.61
N ILE A 75 20.15 -10.60 8.30
CA ILE A 75 18.71 -10.76 8.18
C ILE A 75 18.20 -9.86 7.07
N SER A 76 17.53 -10.46 6.08
CA SER A 76 16.91 -9.71 4.97
C SER A 76 15.63 -9.02 5.44
N VAL A 77 15.42 -7.78 4.97
CA VAL A 77 14.26 -6.97 5.35
C VAL A 77 13.32 -6.79 4.17
N CYS A 78 12.11 -7.26 4.35
CA CYS A 78 10.98 -7.00 3.44
C CYS A 78 10.11 -5.89 4.04
N ALA A 79 9.59 -5.01 3.17
CA ALA A 79 8.60 -4.01 3.57
C ALA A 79 7.34 -4.11 2.71
N SER A 80 6.18 -4.21 3.36
CA SER A 80 4.88 -3.96 2.74
C SER A 80 4.62 -2.47 2.82
N ILE A 81 4.39 -1.82 1.69
CA ILE A 81 4.28 -0.35 1.63
C ILE A 81 3.08 0.09 0.81
N ASP A 82 2.54 1.24 1.19
CA ASP A 82 1.55 1.97 0.41
C ASP A 82 2.28 2.90 -0.58
N PRO A 83 2.03 2.78 -1.91
CA PRO A 83 2.70 3.60 -2.90
C PRO A 83 2.36 5.09 -2.76
N LEU A 84 1.17 5.44 -2.27
CA LEU A 84 0.78 6.84 -2.07
C LEU A 84 1.46 7.44 -0.83
N ALA A 85 1.61 6.67 0.25
CA ALA A 85 2.42 7.11 1.40
C ALA A 85 3.89 7.34 1.00
N GLN A 86 4.43 6.51 0.10
CA GLN A 86 5.80 6.66 -0.42
C GLN A 86 6.03 7.94 -1.23
N VAL A 87 4.96 8.63 -1.64
CA VAL A 87 5.05 9.95 -2.28
C VAL A 87 5.56 11.00 -1.30
N LEU A 88 5.13 10.94 -0.04
CA LEU A 88 5.46 11.93 1.00
C LEU A 88 6.68 11.57 1.83
N ILE A 89 6.82 10.28 2.17
CA ILE A 89 7.89 9.82 3.05
C ILE A 89 9.14 9.43 2.26
N LYS A 90 10.29 9.47 2.92
CA LYS A 90 11.56 9.04 2.35
C LYS A 90 11.41 7.64 1.75
N PRO A 91 11.87 7.40 0.50
CA PRO A 91 11.70 6.10 -0.15
C PRO A 91 12.26 4.96 0.69
N ILE A 92 11.49 3.90 0.83
CA ILE A 92 11.82 2.78 1.73
C ILE A 92 13.17 2.13 1.38
N ALA A 93 13.55 2.15 0.10
CA ALA A 93 14.86 1.69 -0.35
C ALA A 93 16.03 2.47 0.25
N HIS A 94 15.83 3.77 0.55
CA HIS A 94 16.87 4.60 1.17
C HIS A 94 17.09 4.30 2.65
N PHE A 95 16.22 3.52 3.26
CA PHE A 95 16.43 2.95 4.60
C PHE A 95 17.17 1.60 4.55
N GLY A 96 17.41 1.06 3.33
CA GLY A 96 18.12 -0.19 3.13
C GLY A 96 17.21 -1.42 3.05
N VAL A 97 15.89 -1.27 2.86
CA VAL A 97 15.00 -2.41 2.63
C VAL A 97 15.45 -3.21 1.41
N ASP A 98 15.46 -4.52 1.55
CA ASP A 98 15.91 -5.45 0.51
C ASP A 98 14.82 -5.76 -0.53
N ILE A 99 13.58 -5.87 -0.07
CA ILE A 99 12.41 -6.20 -0.89
C ILE A 99 11.25 -5.32 -0.45
N ALA A 100 10.65 -4.61 -1.40
CA ALA A 100 9.43 -3.84 -1.19
C ALA A 100 8.28 -4.45 -2.00
N ILE A 101 7.14 -4.62 -1.36
CA ILE A 101 5.90 -5.14 -1.95
C ILE A 101 4.73 -4.24 -1.58
N GLY A 102 3.69 -4.28 -2.37
CA GLY A 102 2.45 -3.55 -2.04
C GLY A 102 1.38 -3.69 -3.11
N SER A 103 0.21 -3.17 -2.81
CA SER A 103 -0.90 -3.10 -3.74
C SER A 103 -0.87 -1.77 -4.49
N MET A 104 -1.19 -1.81 -5.79
CA MET A 104 -1.41 -0.61 -6.60
C MET A 104 -2.89 -0.20 -6.67
N GLN A 105 -3.76 -0.82 -5.88
CA GLN A 105 -5.20 -0.52 -5.89
C GLN A 105 -5.47 0.98 -5.75
N ARG A 106 -4.74 1.66 -4.87
CA ARG A 106 -4.84 3.10 -4.62
C ARG A 106 -4.48 3.98 -5.84
N PHE A 107 -3.91 3.39 -6.87
CA PHE A 107 -3.63 4.09 -8.14
C PHE A 107 -4.73 3.80 -9.16
N GLY A 108 -5.96 4.23 -8.85
CA GLY A 108 -7.11 4.24 -9.76
C GLY A 108 -7.81 2.89 -9.96
N VAL A 109 -7.45 1.84 -9.22
CA VAL A 109 -8.16 0.55 -9.31
C VAL A 109 -9.33 0.55 -8.33
N PRO A 110 -10.59 0.41 -8.80
CA PRO A 110 -11.75 0.45 -7.93
C PRO A 110 -11.74 -0.74 -6.96
N VAL A 111 -12.38 -0.58 -5.79
CA VAL A 111 -12.51 -1.63 -4.78
C VAL A 111 -13.23 -2.87 -5.33
N GLY A 112 -14.27 -2.68 -6.18
CA GLY A 112 -14.87 -3.72 -7.01
C GLY A 112 -15.26 -4.98 -6.24
N PHE A 113 -15.90 -4.86 -5.08
CA PHE A 113 -16.29 -5.99 -4.20
C PHE A 113 -15.10 -6.88 -3.78
N GLY A 114 -13.92 -6.30 -3.58
CA GLY A 114 -12.70 -7.03 -3.27
C GLY A 114 -12.06 -7.72 -4.48
N GLY A 115 -12.41 -7.30 -5.68
CA GLY A 115 -11.87 -7.84 -6.94
C GLY A 115 -10.36 -7.67 -7.09
N PRO A 116 -9.79 -8.16 -8.19
CA PRO A 116 -8.34 -8.28 -8.33
C PRO A 116 -7.65 -6.92 -8.27
N HIS A 117 -6.44 -6.90 -7.74
CA HIS A 117 -5.57 -5.74 -7.67
C HIS A 117 -4.29 -5.97 -8.47
N ALA A 118 -3.73 -4.89 -9.03
CA ALA A 118 -2.34 -4.90 -9.40
C ALA A 118 -1.49 -4.83 -8.11
N ALA A 119 -0.34 -5.48 -8.14
CA ALA A 119 0.65 -5.41 -7.08
C ALA A 119 2.00 -5.04 -7.67
N PHE A 120 2.87 -4.47 -6.87
CA PHE A 120 4.25 -4.26 -7.24
C PHE A 120 5.20 -5.09 -6.38
N PHE A 121 6.33 -5.39 -6.96
CA PHE A 121 7.46 -6.05 -6.31
C PHE A 121 8.74 -5.37 -6.76
N ALA A 122 9.52 -4.87 -5.81
CA ALA A 122 10.83 -4.29 -6.05
C ALA A 122 11.85 -4.95 -5.13
N CYS A 123 13.06 -5.17 -5.60
CA CYS A 123 14.10 -5.77 -4.79
C CYS A 123 15.49 -5.27 -5.17
N ASN A 124 16.43 -5.49 -4.25
CA ASN A 124 17.85 -5.30 -4.51
C ASN A 124 18.35 -6.26 -5.59
N GLU A 125 19.41 -5.87 -6.32
CA GLU A 125 20.05 -6.63 -7.38
C GLU A 125 20.37 -8.08 -6.98
N ARG A 126 20.78 -8.31 -5.74
CA ARG A 126 21.11 -9.65 -5.21
C ARG A 126 19.94 -10.63 -5.28
N PHE A 127 18.69 -10.15 -5.27
CA PHE A 127 17.48 -10.96 -5.34
C PHE A 127 16.90 -11.09 -6.74
N ARG A 128 17.46 -10.40 -7.74
CA ARG A 128 16.93 -10.36 -9.11
C ARG A 128 16.59 -11.75 -9.69
N ARG A 129 17.42 -12.73 -9.40
CA ARG A 129 17.19 -14.10 -9.88
C ARG A 129 16.17 -14.91 -9.08
N LEU A 130 15.71 -14.39 -7.94
CA LEU A 130 14.79 -15.04 -7.02
C LEU A 130 13.37 -14.47 -7.07
N ILE A 131 13.17 -13.34 -7.75
CA ILE A 131 11.86 -12.69 -7.84
C ILE A 131 10.86 -13.61 -8.56
N PRO A 132 9.58 -13.62 -8.12
CA PRO A 132 8.50 -14.23 -8.90
C PRO A 132 8.18 -13.34 -10.11
N GLY A 133 7.71 -13.97 -11.19
CA GLY A 133 7.23 -13.22 -12.34
C GLY A 133 8.26 -13.01 -13.45
N ARG A 134 7.83 -12.25 -14.44
CA ARG A 134 8.58 -11.95 -15.66
C ARG A 134 9.24 -10.59 -15.52
N ILE A 135 10.43 -10.47 -16.11
CA ILE A 135 11.11 -9.19 -16.27
C ILE A 135 11.23 -8.92 -17.76
N VAL A 136 10.82 -7.73 -18.16
CA VAL A 136 11.02 -7.20 -19.50
C VAL A 136 12.21 -6.25 -19.46
N GLY A 137 13.15 -6.43 -20.37
CA GLY A 137 14.32 -5.58 -20.53
C GLY A 137 14.34 -4.92 -21.90
N GLU A 138 15.02 -3.79 -21.98
CA GLU A 138 15.30 -3.11 -23.27
C GLU A 138 16.48 -3.79 -23.96
N THR A 139 16.39 -3.94 -25.27
CA THR A 139 17.44 -4.47 -26.16
C THR A 139 17.43 -3.68 -27.46
N ILE A 140 18.37 -4.00 -28.35
CA ILE A 140 18.45 -3.42 -29.68
C ILE A 140 18.09 -4.51 -30.69
N SER A 141 17.18 -4.17 -31.63
CA SER A 141 16.81 -5.03 -32.74
C SER A 141 17.94 -5.17 -33.78
N LYS A 142 17.77 -6.05 -34.76
CA LYS A 142 18.73 -6.15 -35.89
C LYS A 142 18.88 -4.85 -36.68
N ASP A 143 17.83 -4.06 -36.70
CA ASP A 143 17.77 -2.79 -37.45
C ASP A 143 18.28 -1.60 -36.62
N GLY A 144 18.84 -1.86 -35.42
CA GLY A 144 19.41 -0.83 -34.55
C GLY A 144 18.38 -0.09 -33.68
N GLU A 145 17.11 -0.51 -33.71
CA GLU A 145 16.05 0.14 -32.95
C GLU A 145 15.87 -0.46 -31.56
N LYS A 146 15.38 0.38 -30.63
CA LYS A 146 15.03 -0.08 -29.28
C LYS A 146 13.87 -1.08 -29.33
N SER A 147 14.06 -2.21 -28.69
CA SER A 147 13.06 -3.27 -28.63
C SER A 147 12.95 -3.83 -27.21
N LEU A 148 11.81 -4.39 -26.87
CA LEU A 148 11.56 -5.01 -25.57
C LEU A 148 11.64 -6.54 -25.71
N ARG A 149 12.23 -7.18 -24.71
CA ARG A 149 12.30 -8.65 -24.65
C ARG A 149 12.18 -9.14 -23.21
N LEU A 150 11.70 -10.38 -23.07
CA LEU A 150 11.74 -11.05 -21.78
C LEU A 150 13.19 -11.32 -21.37
N ALA A 151 13.56 -10.89 -20.16
CA ALA A 151 14.81 -11.18 -19.53
C ALA A 151 14.63 -12.27 -18.46
N LEU A 152 15.68 -13.05 -18.18
CA LEU A 152 15.67 -14.15 -17.19
C LEU A 152 14.64 -15.25 -17.47
N GLN A 153 14.47 -15.63 -18.70
CA GLN A 153 13.45 -16.58 -19.20
C GLN A 153 13.51 -17.99 -18.61
N THR A 154 14.55 -18.38 -17.88
CA THR A 154 14.73 -19.75 -17.32
C THR A 154 13.62 -20.19 -16.37
N ARG A 155 12.66 -19.30 -16.06
CA ARG A 155 11.51 -19.57 -15.19
C ARG A 155 10.19 -19.75 -15.95
N GLU A 156 10.22 -19.64 -17.26
CA GLU A 156 9.04 -19.89 -18.09
C GLU A 156 8.78 -21.38 -18.22
N GLN A 157 7.51 -21.77 -18.16
CA GLN A 157 7.10 -23.18 -18.24
C GLN A 157 7.55 -23.87 -19.53
N HIS A 158 7.59 -23.15 -20.63
CA HIS A 158 8.04 -23.66 -21.93
C HIS A 158 9.55 -23.90 -22.01
N ILE A 159 10.34 -23.34 -21.06
CA ILE A 159 11.79 -23.55 -21.00
C ILE A 159 12.15 -24.63 -19.98
N ARG A 160 11.62 -24.51 -18.75
CA ARG A 160 11.85 -25.47 -17.66
C ARG A 160 10.63 -25.54 -16.76
N ARG A 161 9.68 -26.41 -17.09
CA ARG A 161 8.41 -26.53 -16.39
C ARG A 161 8.58 -26.79 -14.88
N GLU A 162 9.52 -27.65 -14.51
CA GLU A 162 9.80 -28.02 -13.11
C GLU A 162 10.44 -26.89 -12.29
N LYS A 163 10.98 -25.87 -12.95
CA LYS A 163 11.60 -24.70 -12.33
C LYS A 163 10.81 -23.41 -12.53
N ALA A 164 9.67 -23.49 -13.19
CA ALA A 164 8.79 -22.34 -13.35
C ALA A 164 8.24 -21.91 -11.98
N THR A 165 8.49 -20.66 -11.61
CA THR A 165 8.07 -20.10 -10.32
C THR A 165 6.90 -19.15 -10.45
N SER A 166 6.47 -18.86 -11.68
CA SER A 166 5.44 -17.88 -11.98
C SER A 166 4.28 -18.53 -12.73
N ASN A 167 3.08 -18.35 -12.17
CA ASN A 167 1.81 -18.61 -12.84
C ASN A 167 1.07 -17.30 -13.10
N ILE A 168 1.77 -16.31 -13.69
CA ILE A 168 1.18 -15.00 -13.99
C ILE A 168 0.12 -15.17 -15.06
N CYS A 169 -1.11 -14.78 -14.72
CA CYS A 169 -2.22 -14.70 -15.64
C CYS A 169 -2.36 -13.29 -16.21
N THR A 170 -3.05 -13.16 -17.36
CA THR A 170 -3.37 -11.87 -18.00
C THR A 170 -4.36 -11.01 -17.21
N ALA A 171 -5.08 -11.58 -16.25
CA ALA A 171 -6.06 -10.86 -15.43
C ALA A 171 -5.50 -9.59 -14.76
N GLN A 172 -4.23 -9.58 -14.37
CA GLN A 172 -3.58 -8.44 -13.73
C GLN A 172 -3.10 -7.35 -14.68
N SER A 173 -3.04 -7.63 -15.99
CA SER A 173 -2.46 -6.71 -16.98
C SER A 173 -3.23 -5.40 -17.06
N LEU A 174 -4.56 -5.44 -17.19
CA LEU A 174 -5.39 -4.24 -17.26
C LEU A 174 -5.26 -3.38 -16.00
N LEU A 175 -5.24 -4.01 -14.83
CA LEU A 175 -5.11 -3.29 -13.55
C LEU A 175 -3.74 -2.61 -13.42
N ALA A 176 -2.68 -3.24 -13.90
CA ALA A 176 -1.35 -2.65 -13.96
C ALA A 176 -1.31 -1.45 -14.94
N ILE A 177 -2.00 -1.56 -16.08
CA ILE A 177 -2.14 -0.47 -17.05
C ILE A 177 -2.92 0.70 -16.43
N ILE A 178 -4.07 0.44 -15.78
CA ILE A 178 -4.85 1.48 -15.07
C ILE A 178 -3.96 2.21 -14.07
N SER A 179 -3.21 1.49 -13.24
CA SER A 179 -2.32 2.10 -12.25
C SER A 179 -1.21 2.93 -12.90
N SER A 180 -0.70 2.49 -14.05
CA SER A 180 0.30 3.25 -14.81
C SER A 180 -0.28 4.55 -15.35
N PHE A 181 -1.47 4.51 -15.94
CA PHE A 181 -2.14 5.71 -16.48
C PHE A 181 -2.59 6.66 -15.38
N TYR A 182 -2.97 6.16 -14.21
CA TYR A 182 -3.21 7.00 -13.04
C TYR A 182 -1.96 7.83 -12.69
N ALA A 183 -0.80 7.18 -12.66
CA ALA A 183 0.47 7.88 -12.42
C ALA A 183 0.83 8.85 -13.56
N VAL A 184 0.54 8.52 -14.81
CA VAL A 184 0.75 9.41 -15.98
C VAL A 184 -0.14 10.64 -15.87
N TYR A 185 -1.42 10.47 -15.55
CA TYR A 185 -2.38 11.57 -15.46
C TYR A 185 -2.07 12.54 -14.31
N HIS A 186 -1.84 12.02 -13.12
CA HIS A 186 -1.59 12.86 -11.94
C HIS A 186 -0.16 13.39 -11.89
N GLY A 187 0.81 12.64 -12.39
CA GLY A 187 2.22 12.99 -12.30
C GLY A 187 2.72 13.15 -10.86
N CYS A 188 3.93 13.66 -10.72
CA CYS A 188 4.55 13.87 -9.40
C CYS A 188 3.73 14.83 -8.52
N GLU A 189 3.27 15.93 -9.09
CA GLU A 189 2.56 16.99 -8.37
C GLU A 189 1.17 16.57 -7.94
N GLY A 190 0.37 15.97 -8.86
CA GLY A 190 -0.98 15.51 -8.55
C GLY A 190 -0.98 14.44 -7.46
N LEU A 191 -0.07 13.44 -7.55
CA LEU A 191 0.05 12.43 -6.51
C LEU A 191 0.49 13.03 -5.15
N ASN A 192 1.37 14.04 -5.17
CA ASN A 192 1.76 14.74 -3.94
C ASN A 192 0.57 15.45 -3.31
N ASN A 193 -0.24 16.15 -4.11
CA ASN A 193 -1.43 16.85 -3.62
C ASN A 193 -2.46 15.88 -3.04
N ILE A 194 -2.72 14.74 -3.71
CA ILE A 194 -3.60 13.69 -3.20
C ILE A 194 -3.11 13.16 -1.85
N ALA A 195 -1.84 12.79 -1.75
CA ALA A 195 -1.27 12.25 -0.52
C ALA A 195 -1.27 13.26 0.63
N ARG A 196 -0.97 14.54 0.35
CA ARG A 196 -1.02 15.63 1.35
C ARG A 196 -2.43 15.86 1.84
N ASN A 197 -3.41 15.86 0.93
CA ASN A 197 -4.81 16.05 1.28
C ASN A 197 -5.31 14.95 2.23
N LEU A 198 -4.91 13.70 2.01
CA LEU A 198 -5.24 12.59 2.91
C LEU A 198 -4.71 12.82 4.33
N VAL A 199 -3.45 13.25 4.47
CA VAL A 199 -2.87 13.56 5.78
C VAL A 199 -3.64 14.71 6.46
N ILE A 200 -4.04 15.73 5.70
CA ILE A 200 -4.81 16.86 6.20
C ILE A 200 -6.20 16.41 6.68
N LEU A 201 -6.93 15.65 5.85
CA LEU A 201 -8.27 15.16 6.20
C LEU A 201 -8.22 14.22 7.41
N ARG A 202 -7.23 13.31 7.45
CA ARG A 202 -7.02 12.45 8.61
C ARG A 202 -6.74 13.26 9.87
N SER A 203 -5.89 14.29 9.79
CA SER A 203 -5.61 15.15 10.94
C SER A 203 -6.85 15.91 11.41
N TYR A 204 -7.66 16.42 10.49
CA TYR A 204 -8.92 17.06 10.81
C TYR A 204 -9.90 16.12 11.51
N LEU A 205 -10.06 14.90 10.98
CA LEU A 205 -10.86 13.84 11.62
C LEU A 205 -10.35 13.55 13.04
N GLU A 206 -9.05 13.43 13.22
CA GLU A 206 -8.43 13.19 14.53
C GLU A 206 -8.74 14.31 15.53
N GLN A 207 -8.66 15.58 15.11
CA GLN A 207 -9.05 16.72 15.96
C GLN A 207 -10.53 16.67 16.34
N GLY A 208 -11.42 16.34 15.40
CA GLY A 208 -12.84 16.16 15.68
C GLY A 208 -13.10 15.05 16.71
N LEU A 209 -12.42 13.93 16.58
CA LEU A 209 -12.51 12.82 17.54
C LEU A 209 -12.00 13.22 18.94
N TYR A 210 -10.91 14.02 19.02
CA TYR A 210 -10.47 14.59 20.30
C TYR A 210 -11.51 15.53 20.92
N LYS A 211 -12.19 16.36 20.12
CA LYS A 211 -13.29 17.23 20.59
C LYS A 211 -14.46 16.40 21.14
N LEU A 212 -14.75 15.27 20.55
CA LEU A 212 -15.74 14.31 21.06
C LEU A 212 -15.28 13.57 22.32
N GLY A 213 -14.01 13.72 22.72
CA GLY A 213 -13.46 13.16 23.95
C GLY A 213 -12.90 11.74 23.78
N PHE A 214 -12.61 11.32 22.56
CA PHE A 214 -11.91 10.08 22.33
C PHE A 214 -10.42 10.24 22.63
N ILE A 215 -9.81 9.18 23.16
CA ILE A 215 -8.37 9.09 23.37
C ILE A 215 -7.77 8.33 22.20
N ILE A 216 -6.87 8.99 21.49
CA ILE A 216 -6.14 8.43 20.36
C ILE A 216 -4.66 8.49 20.75
N ASN A 217 -3.91 7.41 20.50
CA ASN A 217 -2.47 7.42 20.77
C ASN A 217 -1.75 8.48 19.90
N LYS A 218 -0.56 8.89 20.32
CA LYS A 218 0.19 10.00 19.68
C LYS A 218 1.05 9.54 18.48
N ASP A 219 0.76 8.39 17.89
CA ASP A 219 1.52 7.92 16.74
C ASP A 219 1.28 8.82 15.53
N VAL A 220 2.31 8.99 14.73
CA VAL A 220 2.18 9.68 13.44
C VAL A 220 1.51 8.73 12.45
N ARG A 221 0.50 9.21 11.72
CA ARG A 221 -0.31 8.39 10.83
C ARG A 221 -0.40 8.98 9.43
N PHE A 222 -0.67 8.11 8.48
CA PHE A 222 -0.91 8.51 7.10
C PHE A 222 -2.39 8.82 6.85
N ASP A 223 -3.24 7.81 6.77
CA ASP A 223 -4.63 7.92 6.31
C ASP A 223 -5.66 7.20 7.20
N SER A 224 -5.23 6.47 8.20
CA SER A 224 -6.10 5.64 9.03
C SER A 224 -5.97 5.97 10.51
N ILE A 225 -7.07 5.80 11.26
CA ILE A 225 -7.13 6.02 12.70
C ILE A 225 -7.85 4.85 13.34
N ASP A 226 -7.30 4.30 14.42
CA ASP A 226 -7.97 3.37 15.31
C ASP A 226 -8.34 4.04 16.63
N VAL A 227 -9.57 3.81 17.06
CA VAL A 227 -10.13 4.36 18.29
C VAL A 227 -10.67 3.21 19.14
N TYR A 228 -10.16 3.07 20.36
CA TYR A 228 -10.70 2.13 21.34
C TYR A 228 -11.67 2.85 22.27
N SER A 229 -12.87 2.30 22.44
CA SER A 229 -13.94 2.94 23.22
C SER A 229 -14.98 1.92 23.69
N SER A 230 -15.49 2.09 24.90
CA SER A 230 -16.65 1.36 25.40
C SER A 230 -17.95 1.67 24.63
N LYS A 231 -17.92 2.70 23.77
CA LYS A 231 -19.03 3.11 22.91
C LYS A 231 -18.92 2.59 21.47
N SER A 232 -17.99 1.67 21.23
CA SER A 232 -17.72 1.18 19.87
C SER A 232 -18.94 0.51 19.24
N VAL A 233 -19.72 -0.23 20.02
CA VAL A 233 -20.95 -0.91 19.53
C VAL A 233 -21.97 0.10 19.03
N GLU A 234 -22.22 1.16 19.78
CA GLU A 234 -23.13 2.25 19.41
C GLU A 234 -22.64 2.99 18.16
N VAL A 235 -21.33 3.26 18.10
CA VAL A 235 -20.70 3.89 16.92
C VAL A 235 -20.87 3.03 15.68
N HIS A 236 -20.62 1.73 15.75
CA HIS A 236 -20.82 0.84 14.60
C HIS A 236 -22.28 0.79 14.13
N LYS A 237 -23.23 0.72 15.07
CA LYS A 237 -24.65 0.74 14.73
C LYS A 237 -25.08 2.05 14.06
N SER A 238 -24.58 3.19 14.57
CA SER A 238 -24.82 4.50 13.97
C SER A 238 -24.17 4.61 12.58
N ALA A 239 -22.95 4.14 12.40
CA ALA A 239 -22.26 4.11 11.11
C ALA A 239 -23.08 3.35 10.06
N ILE A 240 -23.51 2.13 10.36
CA ILE A 240 -24.34 1.30 9.45
C ILE A 240 -25.63 2.02 9.08
N LYS A 241 -26.32 2.64 10.05
CA LYS A 241 -27.55 3.42 9.81
C LYS A 241 -27.32 4.58 8.84
N ASN A 242 -26.12 5.17 8.86
CA ASN A 242 -25.73 6.28 7.99
C ASN A 242 -25.01 5.84 6.71
N GLY A 243 -24.96 4.52 6.43
CA GLY A 243 -24.36 3.97 5.20
C GLY A 243 -22.83 3.82 5.23
N PHE A 244 -22.22 3.87 6.40
CA PHE A 244 -20.78 3.72 6.58
C PHE A 244 -20.41 2.36 7.19
N ASN A 245 -19.32 1.76 6.69
CA ASN A 245 -18.70 0.57 7.26
C ASN A 245 -17.38 0.95 7.93
N LEU A 246 -17.32 0.89 9.24
CA LEU A 246 -16.10 1.08 10.00
C LEU A 246 -15.42 -0.26 10.27
N ARG A 247 -14.11 -0.27 10.34
CA ARG A 247 -13.34 -1.47 10.71
C ARG A 247 -13.62 -1.82 12.18
N ILE A 248 -14.00 -3.08 12.44
CA ILE A 248 -14.27 -3.58 13.78
C ILE A 248 -12.95 -3.93 14.46
N LEU A 249 -12.78 -3.53 15.73
CA LEU A 249 -11.61 -3.83 16.54
C LEU A 249 -12.03 -4.61 17.80
N PRO A 250 -11.27 -5.66 18.19
CA PRO A 250 -10.16 -6.26 17.44
C PRO A 250 -10.65 -6.92 16.15
N LEU A 251 -9.74 -7.09 15.18
CA LEU A 251 -10.07 -7.73 13.91
C LEU A 251 -10.62 -9.15 14.13
N GLY A 252 -11.66 -9.50 13.38
CA GLY A 252 -12.33 -10.80 13.48
C GLY A 252 -13.42 -10.88 14.54
N SER A 253 -13.65 -9.81 15.32
CA SER A 253 -14.79 -9.68 16.22
C SER A 253 -16.08 -9.34 15.44
N ASP A 254 -17.23 -9.65 16.03
CA ASP A 254 -18.49 -9.07 15.59
C ASP A 254 -18.72 -7.68 16.25
N ILE A 255 -19.71 -6.94 15.76
CA ILE A 255 -20.00 -5.60 16.25
C ILE A 255 -20.32 -5.59 17.74
N ASN A 256 -21.06 -6.60 18.26
CA ASN A 256 -21.48 -6.61 19.65
C ASN A 256 -20.31 -6.86 20.61
N ASN A 257 -19.23 -7.44 20.12
CA ASN A 257 -18.00 -7.72 20.87
C ASN A 257 -16.88 -6.72 20.54
N SER A 258 -17.17 -5.65 19.78
CA SER A 258 -16.17 -4.65 19.44
C SER A 258 -15.75 -3.82 20.64
N THR A 259 -14.46 -3.59 20.77
CA THR A 259 -13.87 -2.68 21.76
C THR A 259 -13.33 -1.40 21.13
N GLY A 260 -13.47 -1.26 19.82
CA GLY A 260 -13.03 -0.10 19.06
C GLY A 260 -13.49 -0.12 17.61
N PHE A 261 -13.17 0.94 16.91
CA PHE A 261 -13.46 1.11 15.49
C PHE A 261 -12.26 1.76 14.78
N GLY A 262 -12.08 1.39 13.52
CA GLY A 262 -11.07 2.00 12.65
C GLY A 262 -11.71 2.75 11.49
N ILE A 263 -11.14 3.89 11.14
CA ILE A 263 -11.54 4.73 10.00
C ILE A 263 -10.34 4.86 9.08
N SER A 264 -10.54 4.57 7.80
CA SER A 264 -9.51 4.76 6.77
C SER A 264 -10.06 5.67 5.68
N LEU A 265 -9.26 6.62 5.25
CA LEU A 265 -9.58 7.58 4.20
C LEU A 265 -8.89 7.19 2.89
N ASP A 266 -9.46 7.61 1.80
CA ASP A 266 -8.92 7.41 0.46
C ASP A 266 -8.92 8.72 -0.36
N GLU A 267 -8.49 8.64 -1.62
CA GLU A 267 -8.39 9.79 -2.52
C GLU A 267 -9.74 10.43 -2.88
N LEU A 268 -10.85 9.76 -2.61
CA LEU A 268 -12.21 10.29 -2.82
C LEU A 268 -12.76 10.97 -1.58
N SER A 269 -12.15 10.76 -0.44
CA SER A 269 -12.58 11.35 0.84
C SER A 269 -12.47 12.88 0.80
N ASN A 270 -13.45 13.53 1.40
CA ASN A 270 -13.59 14.99 1.43
C ASN A 270 -14.10 15.47 2.79
N ILE A 271 -14.10 16.78 2.98
CA ILE A 271 -14.48 17.38 4.26
C ILE A 271 -15.93 17.11 4.66
N ASP A 272 -16.85 17.09 3.69
CA ASP A 272 -18.28 16.84 3.96
C ASP A 272 -18.51 15.42 4.45
N GLU A 273 -17.72 14.45 3.93
CA GLU A 273 -17.74 13.08 4.39
C GLU A 273 -17.18 12.96 5.82
N ILE A 274 -16.08 13.68 6.12
CA ILE A 274 -15.55 13.74 7.49
C ILE A 274 -16.57 14.34 8.47
N HIS A 275 -17.29 15.40 8.07
CA HIS A 275 -18.34 15.97 8.89
C HIS A 275 -19.44 14.93 9.18
N LYS A 276 -19.93 14.21 8.17
CA LYS A 276 -20.92 13.14 8.36
C LYS A 276 -20.43 12.04 9.31
N ILE A 277 -19.14 11.67 9.19
CA ILE A 277 -18.52 10.67 10.07
C ILE A 277 -18.51 11.19 11.52
N LEU A 278 -18.11 12.41 11.74
CA LEU A 278 -18.07 13.02 13.08
C LEU A 278 -19.50 13.20 13.67
N ASP A 279 -20.48 13.60 12.84
CA ASP A 279 -21.89 13.75 13.25
C ASP A 279 -22.48 12.44 13.74
N PHE A 280 -22.41 11.36 12.95
CA PHE A 280 -23.00 10.09 13.40
C PHE A 280 -22.26 9.48 14.59
N ILE A 281 -20.96 9.77 14.77
CA ILE A 281 -20.21 9.37 15.96
C ILE A 281 -20.66 10.19 17.17
N ALA A 282 -20.85 11.49 17.02
CA ALA A 282 -21.35 12.37 18.07
C ALA A 282 -22.73 11.92 18.56
N ASP A 283 -23.66 11.66 17.62
CA ASP A 283 -24.99 11.12 17.90
C ASP A 283 -24.92 9.78 18.69
N ALA A 284 -24.05 8.88 18.28
CA ALA A 284 -23.89 7.57 18.92
C ALA A 284 -23.48 7.66 20.40
N ILE A 285 -22.79 8.76 20.78
CA ILE A 285 -22.32 8.98 22.15
C ILE A 285 -23.10 10.07 22.90
N ASN A 286 -24.22 10.53 22.33
CA ASN A 286 -25.07 11.61 22.85
C ASN A 286 -24.28 12.90 23.10
N LYS A 287 -23.47 13.33 22.14
CA LYS A 287 -22.74 14.60 22.14
C LYS A 287 -23.09 15.41 20.89
N ASN A 288 -22.79 16.70 20.96
CA ASN A 288 -22.79 17.60 19.80
C ASN A 288 -21.35 17.94 19.42
N ILE A 289 -21.12 18.23 18.15
CA ILE A 289 -19.85 18.71 17.64
C ILE A 289 -20.06 20.05 16.93
N ASP A 290 -19.21 21.03 17.25
CA ASP A 290 -19.13 22.28 16.50
C ASP A 290 -17.89 22.20 15.59
N PHE A 291 -18.11 22.16 14.29
CA PHE A 291 -17.04 22.07 13.29
C PHE A 291 -16.19 23.32 13.22
N GLU A 292 -16.71 24.49 13.62
CA GLU A 292 -15.91 25.72 13.67
C GLU A 292 -14.87 25.72 14.80
N GLU A 293 -15.08 24.91 15.81
CA GLU A 293 -14.09 24.70 16.87
C GLU A 293 -12.97 23.71 16.52
N ILE A 294 -13.07 22.98 15.39
CA ILE A 294 -11.99 22.08 14.96
C ILE A 294 -10.87 22.92 14.33
N PRO A 295 -9.63 22.81 14.81
CA PRO A 295 -8.50 23.54 14.23
C PRO A 295 -8.33 23.23 12.74
N LYS A 296 -8.22 24.29 11.92
CA LYS A 296 -8.03 24.20 10.46
C LYS A 296 -6.57 24.44 10.05
N ASP A 297 -5.74 24.93 10.97
CA ASP A 297 -4.33 25.25 10.73
C ASP A 297 -3.40 24.08 11.10
N ASN A 298 -2.26 24.01 10.39
CA ASN A 298 -1.19 23.04 10.66
C ASN A 298 -1.63 21.58 10.66
N LEU A 299 -2.65 21.22 9.88
CA LEU A 299 -3.18 19.86 9.80
C LEU A 299 -2.22 18.89 9.11
N PHE A 300 -1.33 19.36 8.24
CA PHE A 300 -0.32 18.50 7.64
C PHE A 300 0.77 18.17 8.66
N ASN A 301 0.66 17.01 9.30
CA ASN A 301 1.59 16.58 10.35
C ASN A 301 2.13 15.18 10.11
N LEU A 302 3.41 15.11 9.79
CA LEU A 302 4.24 13.90 9.71
C LEU A 302 5.54 14.08 10.52
N ASN A 303 5.46 14.75 11.66
CA ASN A 303 6.62 15.09 12.49
C ASN A 303 7.36 13.84 12.94
N GLY A 304 8.71 13.85 12.82
CA GLY A 304 9.56 12.72 13.17
C GLY A 304 9.69 11.65 12.08
N ILE A 305 8.90 11.73 11.00
CA ILE A 305 9.03 10.84 9.85
C ILE A 305 9.91 11.52 8.80
N PRO A 306 11.00 10.88 8.34
CA PRO A 306 11.80 11.41 7.24
C PRO A 306 10.97 11.56 5.97
N LEU A 307 10.89 12.78 5.44
CA LEU A 307 10.13 13.09 4.24
C LEU A 307 10.94 12.84 2.96
N ARG A 308 10.24 12.74 1.84
CA ARG A 308 10.85 12.67 0.52
C ARG A 308 11.39 14.04 0.11
N GLU A 309 12.67 14.09 -0.22
CA GLU A 309 13.34 15.31 -0.69
C GLU A 309 13.43 15.37 -2.21
N LYS A 310 13.58 14.20 -2.87
CA LYS A 310 13.79 14.12 -4.31
C LYS A 310 12.48 13.93 -5.07
N LYS A 311 12.36 14.62 -6.20
CA LYS A 311 11.28 14.37 -7.17
C LYS A 311 11.30 12.92 -7.63
N PHE A 312 10.14 12.39 -7.94
CA PHE A 312 9.90 11.07 -8.53
C PHE A 312 9.13 11.26 -9.84
N LEU A 313 8.95 10.21 -10.65
CA LEU A 313 8.28 10.25 -11.94
C LEU A 313 8.82 11.38 -12.84
N GLN A 314 10.16 11.43 -13.00
CA GLN A 314 10.84 12.51 -13.72
C GLN A 314 10.86 12.32 -15.26
N GLN A 315 10.30 11.22 -15.75
CA GLN A 315 10.21 10.95 -17.18
C GLN A 315 9.09 11.81 -17.79
N ASN A 316 9.32 12.33 -18.99
CA ASN A 316 8.40 13.25 -19.69
C ASN A 316 6.97 12.73 -19.80
N VAL A 317 6.78 11.42 -19.85
CA VAL A 317 5.45 10.78 -19.91
C VAL A 317 4.56 11.18 -18.71
N PHE A 318 5.14 11.44 -17.55
CA PHE A 318 4.41 11.85 -16.35
C PHE A 318 4.15 13.36 -16.27
N GLU A 319 4.61 14.12 -17.24
CA GLU A 319 4.41 15.58 -17.33
C GLU A 319 3.51 15.97 -18.52
N ASN A 320 3.53 15.20 -19.61
CA ASN A 320 2.95 15.58 -20.89
C ASN A 320 1.45 15.27 -21.03
N TYR A 321 0.89 14.32 -20.26
CA TYR A 321 -0.46 13.77 -20.49
C TYR A 321 -1.37 13.98 -19.28
N ARG A 322 -1.43 15.21 -18.77
CA ARG A 322 -2.13 15.58 -17.53
C ARG A 322 -3.52 16.19 -17.76
N SER A 323 -3.99 16.21 -18.98
CA SER A 323 -5.38 16.55 -19.34
C SER A 323 -6.10 15.32 -19.89
N GLU A 324 -7.42 15.29 -19.80
CA GLU A 324 -8.24 14.20 -20.33
C GLU A 324 -7.96 14.00 -21.83
N THR A 325 -7.95 15.06 -22.62
CA THR A 325 -7.69 15.01 -24.06
C THR A 325 -6.30 14.46 -24.38
N ASP A 326 -5.27 14.92 -23.68
CA ASP A 326 -3.90 14.46 -23.95
C ASP A 326 -3.70 13.02 -23.54
N LEU A 327 -4.29 12.60 -22.41
CA LEU A 327 -4.26 11.21 -21.98
C LEU A 327 -4.96 10.30 -22.97
N MET A 328 -6.15 10.66 -23.44
CA MET A 328 -6.87 9.89 -24.47
C MET A 328 -6.07 9.74 -25.76
N ARG A 329 -5.48 10.83 -26.25
CA ARG A 329 -4.63 10.80 -27.46
C ARG A 329 -3.41 9.90 -27.26
N TYR A 330 -2.81 9.94 -26.06
CA TYR A 330 -1.70 9.08 -25.72
C TYR A 330 -2.10 7.60 -25.71
N ILE A 331 -3.24 7.27 -25.10
CA ILE A 331 -3.78 5.90 -25.09
C ILE A 331 -3.98 5.39 -26.52
N PHE A 332 -4.61 6.19 -27.38
CA PHE A 332 -4.81 5.83 -28.79
C PHE A 332 -3.48 5.65 -29.52
N SER A 333 -2.50 6.53 -29.33
CA SER A 333 -1.18 6.41 -29.93
C SER A 333 -0.42 5.14 -29.53
N LEU A 334 -0.71 4.59 -28.36
CA LEU A 334 -0.18 3.30 -27.92
C LEU A 334 -0.96 2.13 -28.51
N ALA A 335 -2.29 2.25 -28.59
CA ALA A 335 -3.15 1.21 -29.18
C ALA A 335 -2.86 1.01 -30.66
N GLU A 336 -2.60 2.08 -31.41
CA GLU A 336 -2.25 2.04 -32.85
C GLU A 336 -0.93 1.30 -33.16
N LYS A 337 -0.09 1.03 -32.15
CA LYS A 337 1.15 0.27 -32.34
C LYS A 337 0.95 -1.22 -32.51
N ASP A 338 -0.23 -1.71 -32.24
CA ASP A 338 -0.60 -3.12 -32.38
C ASP A 338 -2.04 -3.23 -32.91
N PHE A 339 -2.36 -4.38 -33.47
CA PHE A 339 -3.68 -4.66 -34.00
C PHE A 339 -4.70 -4.84 -32.87
N SER A 340 -5.83 -4.13 -32.93
CA SER A 340 -6.87 -4.19 -31.91
C SER A 340 -8.16 -4.84 -32.43
N LEU A 341 -9.01 -5.30 -31.49
CA LEU A 341 -10.31 -5.90 -31.83
C LEU A 341 -11.29 -4.92 -32.45
N VAL A 342 -11.04 -3.60 -32.39
CA VAL A 342 -11.85 -2.59 -33.12
C VAL A 342 -11.47 -2.48 -34.58
N ASP A 343 -10.28 -2.95 -34.95
CA ASP A 343 -9.78 -2.92 -36.34
C ASP A 343 -10.12 -4.21 -37.10
N GLY A 344 -10.39 -5.31 -36.38
CA GLY A 344 -10.73 -6.58 -36.98
C GLY A 344 -10.75 -7.74 -35.97
N MET A 345 -10.96 -8.94 -36.46
CA MET A 345 -10.97 -10.15 -35.65
C MET A 345 -9.56 -10.67 -35.40
N ILE A 346 -9.25 -10.95 -34.12
CA ILE A 346 -7.99 -11.55 -33.70
C ILE A 346 -8.29 -12.95 -33.20
N PRO A 347 -7.58 -14.00 -33.71
CA PRO A 347 -7.71 -15.35 -33.17
C PRO A 347 -7.15 -15.36 -31.73
N LEU A 348 -7.97 -15.75 -30.77
CA LEU A 348 -7.60 -15.91 -29.37
C LEU A 348 -7.42 -17.38 -29.08
N GLY A 349 -6.30 -17.70 -28.43
CA GLY A 349 -5.96 -19.08 -28.04
C GLY A 349 -6.69 -19.59 -26.81
#